data_6eb2a6a571957987507ff141b676b671
#
_entry.id   6eb2a6a571957987507ff141b676b671
#
_cell.length_a   1.000
_cell.length_b   1.000
_cell.length_c   1.000
_cell.angle_alpha   90.00
_cell.angle_beta   90.00
_cell.angle_gamma   90.00
#
_symmetry.space_group_name_H-M   'P 1'
#
loop_
_entity.id
_entity.type
_entity.pdbx_description
1 polymer ?
#
loop_
_entity_poly.entity_id
_entity_poly.type
_entity_poly.pdbx_seq_one_letter_code
_entity_poly.pdbx_strand_id
1 'polypeptide(L)'
;MGLAKEPEILSLDPLHIGDVVEDLNRVGRATGTEAKALEITAGLTARIEAVAERAKDADSHPSVLHVEWADPVMCGGHWVPEMTELA
;
A
#
# COMPACT_ATOMS: atom_id res chain seq x y z
N MET A 1 -28.25 21.56 3.01
CA MET A 1 -27.46 22.25 1.99
C MET A 1 -27.04 21.23 0.94
N GLY A 2 -27.48 21.39 -0.29
CA GLY A 2 -27.15 20.51 -1.41
C GLY A 2 -25.77 20.85 -2.02
N LEU A 3 -25.14 19.87 -2.61
CA LEU A 3 -23.94 20.08 -3.42
C LEU A 3 -24.37 20.60 -4.81
N ALA A 4 -23.59 21.49 -5.41
CA ALA A 4 -23.85 22.02 -6.74
C ALA A 4 -23.76 20.96 -7.85
N LYS A 5 -23.03 19.87 -7.60
CA LYS A 5 -22.90 18.68 -8.44
C LYS A 5 -22.89 17.44 -7.54
N GLU A 6 -23.33 16.31 -8.08
CA GLU A 6 -23.10 15.04 -7.41
C GLU A 6 -21.60 14.81 -7.24
N PRO A 7 -21.16 14.39 -6.04
CA PRO A 7 -19.76 14.06 -5.82
C PRO A 7 -19.38 12.80 -6.60
N GLU A 8 -18.19 12.79 -7.14
CA GLU A 8 -17.57 11.57 -7.62
C GLU A 8 -17.05 10.79 -6.42
N ILE A 9 -17.41 9.52 -6.32
CA ILE A 9 -16.97 8.63 -5.26
C ILE A 9 -15.87 7.73 -5.80
N LEU A 10 -14.68 7.82 -5.20
CA LEU A 10 -13.56 6.96 -5.47
C LEU A 10 -13.41 5.95 -4.33
N SER A 11 -13.74 4.68 -4.60
CA SER A 11 -13.56 3.61 -3.62
C SER A 11 -12.14 3.07 -3.67
N LEU A 12 -11.50 3.00 -2.50
CA LEU A 12 -10.16 2.43 -2.32
C LEU A 12 -10.27 1.20 -1.42
N ASP A 13 -9.88 0.05 -1.92
CA ASP A 13 -9.91 -1.22 -1.18
C ASP A 13 -8.67 -2.06 -1.54
N PRO A 14 -7.48 -1.59 -1.16
CA PRO A 14 -6.23 -2.27 -1.51
C PRO A 14 -6.05 -3.56 -0.73
N LEU A 15 -5.68 -4.64 -1.42
CA LEU A 15 -5.36 -5.95 -0.84
C LEU A 15 -3.88 -6.30 -0.97
N HIS A 16 -3.17 -5.66 -1.88
CA HIS A 16 -1.75 -5.86 -2.16
C HIS A 16 -0.99 -4.54 -2.11
N ILE A 17 0.32 -4.60 -1.94
CA ILE A 17 1.18 -3.40 -1.93
C ILE A 17 1.02 -2.62 -3.25
N GLY A 18 0.97 -3.32 -4.38
CA GLY A 18 0.74 -2.71 -5.68
C GLY A 18 -0.57 -1.94 -5.76
N ASP A 19 -1.62 -2.44 -5.11
CA ASP A 19 -2.93 -1.76 -5.04
C ASP A 19 -2.83 -0.45 -4.26
N VAL A 20 -2.06 -0.42 -3.16
CA VAL A 20 -1.82 0.80 -2.37
C VAL A 20 -1.13 1.86 -3.22
N VAL A 21 -0.12 1.47 -3.98
CA VAL A 21 0.61 2.36 -4.90
C VAL A 21 -0.33 2.87 -6.00
N GLU A 22 -1.11 1.99 -6.62
CA GLU A 22 -2.06 2.39 -7.68
C GLU A 22 -3.18 3.27 -7.13
N ASP A 23 -3.63 3.07 -5.92
CA ASP A 23 -4.65 3.92 -5.29
C ASP A 23 -4.17 5.38 -5.15
N LEU A 24 -2.89 5.60 -4.86
CA LEU A 24 -2.31 6.95 -4.88
C LEU A 24 -2.39 7.58 -6.27
N ASN A 25 -2.13 6.81 -7.32
CA ASN A 25 -2.28 7.29 -8.70
C ASN A 25 -3.75 7.57 -9.05
N ARG A 26 -4.68 6.74 -8.58
CA ARG A 26 -6.13 6.95 -8.76
C ARG A 26 -6.59 8.26 -8.10
N VAL A 27 -6.15 8.52 -6.88
CA VAL A 27 -6.41 9.78 -6.19
C VAL A 27 -5.79 10.95 -6.94
N GLY A 28 -4.57 10.82 -7.42
CA GLY A 28 -3.90 11.84 -8.23
C GLY A 28 -4.69 12.20 -9.49
N ARG A 29 -5.21 11.23 -10.22
CA ARG A 29 -6.08 11.45 -11.38
C ARG A 29 -7.38 12.14 -11.01
N ALA A 30 -8.02 11.70 -9.92
CA ALA A 30 -9.29 12.27 -9.47
C ALA A 30 -9.17 13.70 -8.96
N THR A 31 -8.03 14.10 -8.43
CA THR A 31 -7.78 15.43 -7.86
C THR A 31 -6.99 16.38 -8.79
N GLY A 32 -6.65 15.95 -9.98
CA GLY A 32 -5.86 16.75 -10.92
C GLY A 32 -4.38 16.88 -10.53
N THR A 33 -3.85 15.97 -9.70
CA THR A 33 -2.46 15.97 -9.22
C THR A 33 -1.69 14.75 -9.69
N GLU A 34 -2.00 14.26 -10.89
CA GLU A 34 -1.44 13.01 -11.44
C GLU A 34 0.09 13.03 -11.51
N ALA A 35 0.70 14.12 -11.96
CA ALA A 35 2.15 14.23 -12.07
C ALA A 35 2.84 14.07 -10.70
N LYS A 36 2.27 14.66 -9.65
CA LYS A 36 2.80 14.52 -8.28
C LYS A 36 2.59 13.11 -7.74
N ALA A 37 1.45 12.50 -8.03
CA ALA A 37 1.18 11.12 -7.65
C ALA A 37 2.19 10.15 -8.29
N LEU A 38 2.48 10.30 -9.58
CA LEU A 38 3.45 9.47 -10.29
C LEU A 38 4.87 9.63 -9.73
N GLU A 39 5.28 10.85 -9.37
CA GLU A 39 6.56 11.10 -8.70
C GLU A 39 6.65 10.35 -7.36
N ILE A 40 5.61 10.45 -6.53
CA ILE A 40 5.54 9.79 -5.22
C ILE A 40 5.55 8.28 -5.37
N THR A 41 4.72 7.73 -6.26
CA THR A 41 4.60 6.28 -6.46
C THR A 41 5.85 5.67 -7.05
N ALA A 42 6.57 6.37 -7.92
CA ALA A 42 7.88 5.94 -8.41
C ALA A 42 8.89 5.82 -7.24
N GLY A 43 8.92 6.78 -6.33
CA GLY A 43 9.77 6.74 -5.15
C GLY A 43 9.41 5.61 -4.18
N LEU A 44 8.13 5.38 -3.95
CA LEU A 44 7.64 4.28 -3.11
C LEU A 44 7.99 2.91 -3.71
N THR A 45 7.76 2.73 -5.00
CA THR A 45 8.10 1.49 -5.71
C THR A 45 9.58 1.19 -5.61
N ALA A 46 10.44 2.19 -5.83
CA ALA A 46 11.89 2.02 -5.71
C ALA A 46 12.33 1.60 -4.30
N ARG A 47 11.68 2.12 -3.26
CA ARG A 47 11.95 1.73 -1.85
C ARG A 47 11.51 0.31 -1.57
N ILE A 48 10.35 -0.11 -2.06
CA ILE A 48 9.84 -1.48 -1.91
C ILE A 48 10.78 -2.47 -2.61
N GLU A 49 11.17 -2.18 -3.84
CA GLU A 49 12.11 -3.00 -4.61
C GLU A 49 13.48 -3.10 -3.93
N ALA A 50 13.98 -2.01 -3.34
CA ALA A 50 15.25 -2.01 -2.61
C ALA A 50 15.21 -2.91 -1.37
N VAL A 51 14.10 -2.95 -0.64
CA VAL A 51 13.90 -3.87 0.49
C VAL A 51 13.86 -5.32 0.02
N ALA A 52 13.06 -5.61 -1.00
CA ALA A 52 12.94 -6.95 -1.57
C ALA A 52 14.29 -7.46 -2.10
N GLU A 53 15.07 -6.61 -2.74
CA GLU A 53 16.41 -6.97 -3.26
C GLU A 53 17.38 -7.30 -2.12
N ARG A 54 17.38 -6.51 -1.05
CA ARG A 54 18.21 -6.79 0.14
C ARG A 54 17.80 -8.10 0.84
N ALA A 55 16.51 -8.41 0.86
CA ALA A 55 15.99 -9.61 1.49
C ALA A 55 16.38 -10.91 0.74
N LYS A 56 16.67 -10.84 -0.56
CA LYS A 56 17.13 -12.01 -1.34
C LYS A 56 18.42 -12.64 -0.81
N ASP A 57 19.29 -11.84 -0.20
CA ASP A 57 20.58 -12.26 0.31
C ASP A 57 20.52 -12.71 1.79
N ALA A 58 19.33 -12.81 2.36
CA ALA A 58 19.15 -13.23 3.75
C ALA A 58 19.50 -14.70 3.95
N ASP A 59 20.31 -14.98 4.96
CA ASP A 59 20.74 -16.35 5.29
C ASP A 59 19.64 -17.20 5.92
N SER A 60 18.59 -16.56 6.42
CA SER A 60 17.47 -17.24 7.08
C SER A 60 16.15 -16.47 6.88
N HIS A 61 15.07 -17.21 6.93
CA HIS A 61 13.70 -16.66 6.83
C HIS A 61 12.94 -17.04 8.11
N PRO A 62 12.90 -16.16 9.12
CA PRO A 62 12.19 -16.42 10.37
C PRO A 62 10.68 -16.45 10.11
N SER A 63 9.96 -17.22 10.94
CA SER A 63 8.50 -17.13 11.00
C SER A 63 8.10 -15.85 11.72
N VAL A 64 7.16 -15.11 11.14
CA VAL A 64 6.69 -13.83 11.65
C VAL A 64 5.17 -13.86 11.83
N LEU A 65 4.69 -13.40 12.97
CA LEU A 65 3.29 -13.12 13.24
C LEU A 65 3.14 -11.62 13.49
N HIS A 66 2.39 -10.94 12.63
CA HIS A 66 2.03 -9.55 12.83
C HIS A 66 0.71 -9.46 13.62
N VAL A 67 0.79 -8.98 14.86
CA VAL A 67 -0.39 -8.75 15.70
C VAL A 67 -0.86 -7.31 15.50
N GLU A 68 -2.05 -7.16 14.92
CA GLU A 68 -2.66 -5.85 14.68
C GLU A 68 -3.41 -5.35 15.90
N TRP A 69 -4.06 -6.27 16.63
CA TRP A 69 -4.83 -5.98 17.82
C TRP A 69 -4.66 -7.10 18.85
N ALA A 70 -4.57 -6.74 20.13
CA ALA A 70 -4.18 -7.68 21.16
C ALA A 70 -5.35 -8.35 21.89
N ASP A 71 -6.53 -7.72 21.96
CA ASP A 71 -7.70 -8.27 22.65
C ASP A 71 -9.03 -7.89 21.96
N PRO A 72 -9.67 -8.81 21.24
CA PRO A 72 -9.17 -10.15 20.90
C PRO A 72 -7.95 -10.09 19.97
N VAL A 73 -7.14 -11.13 19.97
CA VAL A 73 -5.96 -11.19 19.08
C VAL A 73 -6.41 -11.24 17.62
N MET A 74 -5.97 -10.25 16.85
CA MET A 74 -6.20 -10.17 15.41
C MET A 74 -4.86 -10.00 14.69
N CYS A 75 -4.66 -10.77 13.63
CA CYS A 75 -3.47 -10.70 12.80
C CYS A 75 -3.64 -9.63 11.73
N GLY A 76 -2.52 -9.09 11.26
CA GLY A 76 -2.50 -8.21 10.10
C GLY A 76 -3.03 -8.90 8.85
N GLY A 77 -3.75 -8.13 8.02
CA GLY A 77 -4.31 -8.60 6.76
C GLY A 77 -4.05 -7.61 5.63
N HIS A 78 -4.82 -7.73 4.56
CA HIS A 78 -4.70 -6.92 3.36
C HIS A 78 -3.28 -7.02 2.77
N TRP A 79 -2.51 -5.94 2.70
CA TRP A 79 -1.15 -5.91 2.15
C TRP A 79 -0.05 -6.25 3.17
N VAL A 80 -0.36 -6.37 4.46
CA VAL A 80 0.65 -6.62 5.51
C VAL A 80 1.35 -7.98 5.36
N PRO A 81 0.66 -9.11 5.07
CA PRO A 81 1.35 -10.38 4.81
C PRO A 81 2.37 -10.29 3.68
N GLU A 82 2.03 -9.62 2.58
CA GLU A 82 2.94 -9.40 1.46
C GLU A 82 4.16 -8.57 1.86
N MET A 83 3.98 -7.52 2.68
CA MET A 83 5.11 -6.75 3.23
C MET A 83 6.06 -7.63 4.05
N THR A 84 5.52 -8.54 4.84
CA THR A 84 6.31 -9.48 5.65
C THR A 84 7.09 -10.45 4.78
N GLU A 85 6.49 -10.93 3.69
CA GLU A 85 7.14 -11.84 2.74
C GLU A 85 8.27 -11.15 1.95
N LEU A 86 8.08 -9.88 1.58
CA LEU A 86 9.06 -9.12 0.82
C LEU A 86 10.28 -8.70 1.66
N ALA A 87 10.09 -8.46 2.93
CA ALA A 87 11.15 -8.07 3.85
C ALA A 87 11.82 -9.30 4.49
#